data_1433de4a0ace6013f4f14b2c109926c4
#
_entry.id   1433de4a0ace6013f4f14b2c109926c4
#
_cell.length_a   1.000
_cell.length_b   1.000
_cell.length_c   1.000
_cell.angle_alpha   90.00
_cell.angle_beta   90.00
_cell.angle_gamma   90.00
#
_symmetry.space_group_name_H-M   'P 1'
#
loop_
_entity.id
_entity.type
_entity.pdbx_description
1 polymer ?
#
loop_
_entity_poly.entity_id
_entity_poly.type
_entity_poly.pdbx_seq_one_letter_code
_entity_poly.pdbx_strand_id
1 'polypeptide(L)'
;MLIGSAYPRQDKSNFLLPFLSFLDDDIQFHKTDYEFSINSLKNIEAKQAVYTWQPDMFFIMERNGYPLQNIWEGYYNYILGANAALDYIGDVNGTEAEKNYVIAQSLGLRAFYYFMLVNHFGAPYNYNKQALGVPLKLDSNLLPEDQLLMTRNTVEEVYNQIVDDLNELNVYSLL
;
A
#
# COMPACT_ATOMS: atom_id res chain seq x y z
N MET A 1 14.68 9.21 12.59
CA MET A 1 13.83 8.00 12.59
C MET A 1 13.51 7.71 11.12
N LEU A 2 14.36 6.92 10.46
CA LEU A 2 14.33 6.74 9.00
C LEU A 2 13.07 6.04 8.49
N ILE A 3 12.56 5.07 9.21
CA ILE A 3 11.45 4.22 8.75
C ILE A 3 10.05 4.82 9.02
N GLY A 4 9.96 5.91 9.77
CA GLY A 4 8.66 6.47 10.15
C GLY A 4 7.77 6.88 8.98
N SER A 5 8.35 7.21 7.83
CA SER A 5 7.62 7.55 6.60
C SER A 5 7.07 6.34 5.84
N ALA A 6 7.59 5.14 6.11
CA ALA A 6 7.13 3.91 5.48
C ALA A 6 5.91 3.30 6.20
N TYR A 7 5.60 3.72 7.43
CA TYR A 7 4.43 3.24 8.13
C TYR A 7 3.18 4.02 7.72
N PRO A 8 2.05 3.33 7.53
CA PRO A 8 0.78 3.99 7.25
C PRO A 8 0.39 4.87 8.43
N ARG A 9 0.15 6.15 8.16
CA ARG A 9 -0.36 7.08 9.17
C ARG A 9 -1.85 6.85 9.36
N GLN A 10 -2.31 6.86 10.61
CA GLN A 10 -3.74 6.77 10.94
C GLN A 10 -4.49 8.11 10.73
N ASP A 11 -3.93 9.02 9.94
CA ASP A 11 -4.63 10.24 9.60
C ASP A 11 -5.75 9.97 8.58
N LYS A 12 -6.66 10.92 8.45
CA LYS A 12 -7.87 10.78 7.62
C LYS A 12 -7.61 10.57 6.12
N SER A 13 -6.36 10.64 5.67
CA SER A 13 -5.96 10.48 4.26
C SER A 13 -5.66 9.03 3.88
N ASN A 14 -5.51 8.12 4.84
CA ASN A 14 -5.18 6.70 4.59
C ASN A 14 -6.42 5.81 4.65
N PHE A 15 -7.37 6.09 3.81
CA PHE A 15 -8.66 5.40 3.76
C PHE A 15 -8.64 4.00 3.11
N LEU A 16 -7.48 3.51 2.70
CA LEU A 16 -7.36 2.29 1.91
C LEU A 16 -7.65 1.01 2.67
N LEU A 17 -6.97 0.83 3.81
CA LEU A 17 -7.12 -0.39 4.60
C LEU A 17 -8.53 -0.54 5.20
N PRO A 18 -9.16 0.53 5.74
CA PRO A 18 -10.52 0.41 6.25
C PRO A 18 -11.57 0.06 5.20
N PHE A 19 -11.42 0.51 3.94
CA PHE A 19 -12.40 0.21 2.89
C PHE A 19 -12.30 -1.20 2.34
N LEU A 20 -11.11 -1.80 2.32
CA LEU A 20 -10.95 -3.20 1.94
C LEU A 20 -11.76 -4.12 2.86
N SER A 21 -11.84 -3.79 4.15
CA SER A 21 -12.66 -4.54 5.11
C SER A 21 -14.17 -4.49 4.80
N PHE A 22 -14.65 -3.50 4.04
CA PHE A 22 -16.05 -3.46 3.60
C PHE A 22 -16.35 -4.34 2.39
N LEU A 23 -15.31 -4.83 1.70
CA LEU A 23 -15.42 -5.78 0.61
C LEU A 23 -15.38 -7.23 1.09
N ASP A 24 -15.25 -7.43 2.40
CA ASP A 24 -15.22 -8.73 3.06
C ASP A 24 -16.61 -9.04 3.63
N ASP A 25 -16.95 -10.33 3.77
CA ASP A 25 -18.19 -10.82 4.36
C ASP A 25 -18.17 -10.85 5.90
N ASP A 26 -17.03 -10.53 6.52
CA ASP A 26 -16.87 -10.41 7.97
C ASP A 26 -17.56 -9.16 8.56
N ILE A 27 -17.98 -8.19 7.73
CA ILE A 27 -18.63 -6.96 8.17
C ILE A 27 -20.12 -6.98 7.90
N GLN A 28 -20.92 -6.81 8.96
CA GLN A 28 -22.37 -6.65 8.86
C GLN A 28 -22.78 -5.18 9.07
N PHE A 29 -23.63 -4.67 8.17
CA PHE A 29 -24.23 -3.35 8.32
C PHE A 29 -25.35 -3.41 9.36
N HIS A 30 -25.18 -2.69 10.47
CA HIS A 30 -26.25 -2.46 11.45
C HIS A 30 -26.91 -1.10 11.21
N LYS A 31 -28.21 -1.12 10.92
CA LYS A 31 -29.02 0.10 10.88
C LYS A 31 -29.27 0.53 12.34
N THR A 32 -28.59 1.58 12.78
CA THR A 32 -28.87 2.22 14.06
C THR A 32 -29.65 3.50 13.80
N ASP A 33 -30.57 3.84 14.70
CA ASP A 33 -31.35 5.08 14.65
C ASP A 33 -30.47 6.25 15.08
N TYR A 34 -29.57 6.69 14.19
CA TYR A 34 -28.76 7.89 14.41
C TYR A 34 -29.48 9.13 13.88
N GLU A 35 -29.39 10.23 14.62
CA GLU A 35 -29.67 11.56 14.08
C GLU A 35 -28.63 11.89 13.01
N PHE A 36 -29.07 11.96 11.76
CA PHE A 36 -28.19 12.11 10.61
C PHE A 36 -27.81 13.59 10.40
N SER A 37 -26.55 13.92 10.62
CA SER A 37 -25.95 15.10 10.00
C SER A 37 -25.67 14.84 8.50
N ILE A 38 -25.57 15.90 7.68
CA ILE A 38 -25.23 15.79 6.25
C ILE A 38 -23.91 15.02 6.05
N ASN A 39 -22.95 15.21 6.95
CA ASN A 39 -21.67 14.50 6.90
C ASN A 39 -21.82 13.00 7.22
N SER A 40 -22.74 12.63 8.10
CA SER A 40 -23.07 11.24 8.39
C SER A 40 -23.71 10.54 7.18
N LEU A 41 -24.60 11.21 6.47
CA LEU A 41 -25.25 10.68 5.26
C LEU A 41 -24.23 10.41 4.14
N LYS A 42 -23.32 11.35 3.87
CA LYS A 42 -22.22 11.15 2.89
C LYS A 42 -21.33 9.96 3.23
N ASN A 43 -21.00 9.81 4.50
CA ASN A 43 -20.19 8.68 4.97
C ASN A 43 -20.93 7.35 4.79
N ILE A 44 -22.24 7.32 5.12
CA ILE A 44 -23.07 6.11 4.94
C ILE A 44 -23.20 5.76 3.47
N GLU A 45 -23.48 6.73 2.58
CA GLU A 45 -23.60 6.49 1.15
C GLU A 45 -22.31 5.90 0.55
N ALA A 46 -21.16 6.48 0.89
CA ALA A 46 -19.86 6.00 0.44
C ALA A 46 -19.57 4.56 0.91
N LYS A 47 -19.78 4.28 2.18
CA LYS A 47 -19.57 2.95 2.77
C LYS A 47 -20.55 1.92 2.22
N GLN A 48 -21.81 2.30 2.04
CA GLN A 48 -22.83 1.43 1.48
C GLN A 48 -22.51 1.05 0.04
N ALA A 49 -22.05 2.00 -0.78
CA ALA A 49 -21.67 1.73 -2.17
C ALA A 49 -20.55 0.68 -2.27
N VAL A 50 -19.55 0.76 -1.39
CA VAL A 50 -18.46 -0.24 -1.31
C VAL A 50 -19.00 -1.57 -0.79
N TYR A 51 -19.72 -1.58 0.32
CA TYR A 51 -20.28 -2.79 0.93
C TYR A 51 -21.19 -3.57 -0.02
N THR A 52 -21.94 -2.88 -0.87
CA THR A 52 -22.85 -3.49 -1.85
C THR A 52 -22.20 -3.71 -3.22
N TRP A 53 -20.90 -3.53 -3.36
CA TRP A 53 -20.15 -3.73 -4.61
C TRP A 53 -20.72 -2.98 -5.81
N GLN A 54 -21.17 -1.74 -5.60
CA GLN A 54 -21.74 -0.95 -6.69
C GLN A 54 -20.67 -0.66 -7.75
N PRO A 55 -20.97 -0.78 -9.05
CA PRO A 55 -19.99 -0.56 -10.12
C PRO A 55 -19.38 0.85 -10.10
N ASP A 56 -20.11 1.84 -9.59
CA ASP A 56 -19.71 3.23 -9.46
C ASP A 56 -19.28 3.63 -8.04
N MET A 57 -18.99 2.65 -7.17
CA MET A 57 -18.64 2.87 -5.77
C MET A 57 -17.50 3.88 -5.60
N PHE A 58 -16.52 3.87 -6.49
CA PHE A 58 -15.38 4.77 -6.43
C PHE A 58 -15.78 6.22 -6.73
N PHE A 59 -16.66 6.43 -7.70
CA PHE A 59 -17.21 7.74 -7.99
C PHE A 59 -18.08 8.27 -6.84
N ILE A 60 -18.88 7.40 -6.23
CA ILE A 60 -19.71 7.73 -5.06
C ILE A 60 -18.84 8.13 -3.88
N MET A 61 -17.74 7.42 -3.65
CA MET A 61 -16.78 7.75 -2.60
C MET A 61 -16.14 9.11 -2.83
N GLU A 62 -15.62 9.37 -4.03
CA GLU A 62 -15.01 10.64 -4.39
C GLU A 62 -15.98 11.82 -4.22
N ARG A 63 -17.20 11.70 -4.73
CA ARG A 63 -18.26 12.70 -4.59
C ARG A 63 -18.58 13.03 -3.12
N ASN A 64 -18.45 12.05 -2.24
CA ASN A 64 -18.69 12.18 -0.81
C ASN A 64 -17.46 12.61 0.00
N GLY A 65 -16.36 12.98 -0.66
CA GLY A 65 -15.14 13.47 -0.02
C GLY A 65 -14.22 12.37 0.49
N TYR A 66 -14.34 11.17 -0.05
CA TYR A 66 -13.47 10.03 0.17
C TYR A 66 -12.75 9.66 -1.14
N PRO A 67 -11.85 10.51 -1.64
CA PRO A 67 -11.14 10.21 -2.88
C PRO A 67 -10.31 8.94 -2.67
N LEU A 68 -10.59 7.93 -3.47
CA LEU A 68 -9.68 6.79 -3.63
C LEU A 68 -8.40 7.19 -4.36
N GLN A 69 -8.21 8.48 -4.41
CA GLN A 69 -7.31 9.11 -5.31
C GLN A 69 -5.95 8.48 -5.34
N ASN A 70 -5.56 7.68 -4.32
CA ASN A 70 -4.15 7.40 -4.25
C ASN A 70 -3.79 6.07 -3.60
N ILE A 71 -4.53 4.98 -3.93
CA ILE A 71 -4.03 3.63 -3.65
C ILE A 71 -2.63 3.49 -4.25
N TRP A 72 -2.49 3.85 -5.52
CA TRP A 72 -1.25 3.80 -6.25
C TRP A 72 -0.20 4.72 -5.62
N GLU A 73 -0.47 6.02 -5.55
CA GLU A 73 0.44 7.01 -5.00
C GLU A 73 0.76 6.76 -3.52
N GLY A 74 -0.24 6.40 -2.72
CA GLY A 74 -0.08 6.13 -1.30
C GLY A 74 0.90 4.99 -1.05
N TYR A 75 0.74 3.86 -1.74
CA TYR A 75 1.66 2.74 -1.57
C TYR A 75 3.05 3.03 -2.11
N TYR A 76 3.18 3.74 -3.25
CA TYR A 76 4.49 4.13 -3.74
C TYR A 76 5.21 5.14 -2.84
N ASN A 77 4.49 6.03 -2.14
CA ASN A 77 5.06 6.90 -1.12
C ASN A 77 5.60 6.11 0.08
N TYR A 78 4.90 5.03 0.50
CA TYR A 78 5.40 4.15 1.55
C TYR A 78 6.60 3.31 1.09
N ILE A 79 6.58 2.82 -0.14
CA ILE A 79 7.73 2.14 -0.76
C ILE A 79 8.93 3.08 -0.83
N LEU A 80 8.73 4.34 -1.22
CA LEU A 80 9.80 5.35 -1.22
C LEU A 80 10.39 5.53 0.18
N GLY A 81 9.56 5.57 1.22
CA GLY A 81 10.01 5.63 2.61
C GLY A 81 10.83 4.41 3.04
N ALA A 82 10.40 3.21 2.63
CA ALA A 82 11.14 1.97 2.89
C ALA A 82 12.49 1.95 2.15
N ASN A 83 12.50 2.33 0.87
CA ASN A 83 13.72 2.43 0.08
C ASN A 83 14.70 3.44 0.67
N ALA A 84 14.21 4.62 1.10
CA ALA A 84 15.06 5.62 1.73
C ALA A 84 15.71 5.09 3.03
N ALA A 85 14.98 4.31 3.82
CA ALA A 85 15.56 3.68 4.99
C ALA A 85 16.65 2.66 4.62
N LEU A 86 16.44 1.85 3.56
CA LEU A 86 17.43 0.88 3.08
C LEU A 86 18.67 1.56 2.50
N ASP A 87 18.49 2.61 1.68
CA ASP A 87 19.60 3.29 0.99
C ASP A 87 20.52 4.04 1.96
N TYR A 88 19.97 4.63 3.02
CA TYR A 88 20.73 5.49 3.94
C TYR A 88 21.07 4.87 5.29
N ILE A 89 20.71 3.59 5.55
CA ILE A 89 20.95 2.94 6.85
C ILE A 89 22.45 2.85 7.18
N GLY A 90 23.32 2.76 6.17
CA GLY A 90 24.77 2.71 6.34
C GLY A 90 25.35 4.00 6.93
N ASP A 91 24.74 5.14 6.63
CA ASP A 91 25.21 6.47 7.04
C ASP A 91 24.70 6.88 8.43
N VAL A 92 23.84 6.07 9.04
CA VAL A 92 23.23 6.38 10.33
C VAL A 92 24.08 5.81 11.48
N ASN A 93 24.24 6.61 12.54
CA ASN A 93 24.84 6.14 13.78
C ASN A 93 23.87 5.21 14.52
N GLY A 94 24.35 4.03 14.90
CA GLY A 94 23.59 3.02 15.63
C GLY A 94 24.37 1.71 15.71
N THR A 95 23.94 0.83 16.57
CA THR A 95 24.48 -0.53 16.66
C THR A 95 24.06 -1.35 15.44
N GLU A 96 24.80 -2.41 15.12
CA GLU A 96 24.41 -3.32 14.01
C GLU A 96 23.03 -3.93 14.25
N ALA A 97 22.69 -4.28 15.48
CA ALA A 97 21.36 -4.82 15.81
C ALA A 97 20.23 -3.80 15.52
N GLU A 98 20.44 -2.51 15.84
CA GLU A 98 19.47 -1.46 15.52
C GLU A 98 19.34 -1.26 14.01
N LYS A 99 20.45 -1.30 13.27
CA LYS A 99 20.44 -1.19 11.81
C LYS A 99 19.75 -2.39 11.18
N ASN A 100 20.08 -3.61 11.59
CA ASN A 100 19.45 -4.83 11.10
C ASN A 100 17.94 -4.85 11.35
N TYR A 101 17.49 -4.35 12.51
CA TYR A 101 16.07 -4.20 12.81
C TYR A 101 15.36 -3.25 11.83
N VAL A 102 15.97 -2.10 11.50
CA VAL A 102 15.42 -1.14 10.52
C VAL A 102 15.40 -1.73 9.12
N ILE A 103 16.46 -2.45 8.72
CA ILE A 103 16.53 -3.14 7.41
C ILE A 103 15.38 -4.16 7.31
N ALA A 104 15.26 -5.05 8.30
CA ALA A 104 14.20 -6.06 8.30
C ALA A 104 12.81 -5.46 8.20
N GLN A 105 12.52 -4.41 8.98
CA GLN A 105 11.23 -3.71 8.89
C GLN A 105 11.00 -3.09 7.52
N SER A 106 12.02 -2.46 6.92
CA SER A 106 11.91 -1.80 5.62
C SER A 106 11.62 -2.81 4.51
N LEU A 107 12.32 -3.94 4.50
CA LEU A 107 12.10 -5.04 3.56
C LEU A 107 10.68 -5.61 3.70
N GLY A 108 10.23 -5.88 4.93
CA GLY A 108 8.88 -6.38 5.20
C GLY A 108 7.78 -5.42 4.75
N LEU A 109 7.95 -4.12 5.01
CA LEU A 109 6.99 -3.10 4.56
C LEU A 109 6.98 -2.98 3.03
N ARG A 110 8.16 -2.99 2.38
CA ARG A 110 8.25 -2.93 0.92
C ARG A 110 7.56 -4.13 0.26
N ALA A 111 7.84 -5.34 0.75
CA ALA A 111 7.17 -6.56 0.30
C ALA A 111 5.65 -6.48 0.46
N PHE A 112 5.17 -6.03 1.62
CA PHE A 112 3.74 -5.85 1.88
C PHE A 112 3.08 -4.87 0.91
N TYR A 113 3.70 -3.71 0.66
CA TYR A 113 3.11 -2.71 -0.24
C TYR A 113 3.12 -3.16 -1.70
N TYR A 114 4.15 -3.87 -2.16
CA TYR A 114 4.13 -4.49 -3.49
C TYR A 114 3.08 -5.58 -3.60
N PHE A 115 2.90 -6.37 -2.55
CA PHE A 115 1.82 -7.36 -2.51
C PHE A 115 0.44 -6.70 -2.64
N MET A 116 0.20 -5.61 -1.92
CA MET A 116 -1.05 -4.85 -2.04
C MET A 116 -1.22 -4.26 -3.45
N LEU A 117 -0.18 -3.65 -4.00
CA LEU A 117 -0.22 -3.06 -5.34
C LEU A 117 -0.51 -4.10 -6.42
N VAL A 118 0.20 -5.23 -6.42
CA VAL A 118 0.02 -6.25 -7.47
C VAL A 118 -1.35 -6.92 -7.40
N ASN A 119 -1.92 -7.08 -6.20
CA ASN A 119 -3.28 -7.62 -6.05
C ASN A 119 -4.37 -6.64 -6.50
N HIS A 120 -4.13 -5.31 -6.40
CA HIS A 120 -5.10 -4.31 -6.85
C HIS A 120 -5.02 -4.04 -8.36
N PHE A 121 -3.82 -4.08 -8.93
CA PHE A 121 -3.55 -3.58 -10.28
C PHE A 121 -3.02 -4.63 -11.26
N GLY A 122 -2.68 -5.81 -10.78
CA GLY A 122 -2.23 -6.95 -11.58
C GLY A 122 -3.31 -7.99 -11.81
N ALA A 123 -3.06 -8.92 -12.73
CA ALA A 123 -3.86 -10.12 -12.84
C ALA A 123 -3.57 -11.08 -11.67
N PRO A 124 -4.53 -11.95 -11.28
CA PRO A 124 -4.23 -13.00 -10.30
C PRO A 124 -3.06 -13.89 -10.77
N TYR A 125 -2.12 -14.15 -9.88
CA TYR A 125 -0.87 -14.87 -10.20
C TYR A 125 -1.13 -16.21 -10.94
N ASN A 126 -2.07 -17.00 -10.42
CA ASN A 126 -2.40 -18.31 -10.99
C ASN A 126 -3.16 -18.23 -12.33
N TYR A 127 -3.68 -17.05 -12.68
CA TYR A 127 -4.38 -16.84 -13.94
C TYR A 127 -3.42 -16.47 -15.07
N ASN A 128 -2.57 -15.48 -14.85
CA ASN A 128 -1.56 -15.05 -15.81
C ASN A 128 -0.40 -14.29 -15.15
N LYS A 129 0.63 -15.01 -14.77
CA LYS A 129 1.83 -14.44 -14.16
C LYS A 129 2.69 -13.58 -15.09
N GLN A 130 2.50 -13.71 -16.42
CA GLN A 130 3.18 -12.89 -17.43
C GLN A 130 2.41 -11.62 -17.78
N ALA A 131 1.21 -11.43 -17.23
CA ALA A 131 0.47 -10.18 -17.37
C ALA A 131 1.22 -9.02 -16.70
N LEU A 132 0.88 -7.79 -17.11
CA LEU A 132 1.45 -6.59 -16.50
C LEU A 132 0.99 -6.47 -15.04
N GLY A 133 1.95 -6.44 -14.15
CA GLY A 133 1.82 -6.15 -12.74
C GLY A 133 1.95 -4.65 -12.46
N VAL A 134 2.95 -4.26 -11.65
CA VAL A 134 3.23 -2.87 -11.28
C VAL A 134 4.72 -2.56 -11.47
N PRO A 135 5.12 -1.30 -11.67
CA PRO A 135 6.53 -0.92 -11.72
C PRO A 135 7.27 -1.25 -10.42
N LEU A 136 8.46 -1.83 -10.53
CA LEU A 136 9.35 -2.04 -9.38
C LEU A 136 10.30 -0.84 -9.24
N LYS A 137 10.16 -0.08 -8.18
CA LYS A 137 11.05 1.01 -7.77
C LYS A 137 11.75 0.57 -6.47
N LEU A 138 13.03 0.22 -6.57
CA LEU A 138 13.79 -0.43 -5.49
C LEU A 138 14.81 0.50 -4.81
N ASP A 139 14.85 1.75 -5.19
CA ASP A 139 15.71 2.80 -4.62
C ASP A 139 14.91 4.06 -4.31
N SER A 140 15.48 4.96 -3.51
CA SER A 140 14.84 6.21 -3.10
C SER A 140 15.13 7.39 -4.03
N ASN A 141 15.85 7.19 -5.13
CA ASN A 141 16.19 8.26 -6.05
C ASN A 141 14.93 8.77 -6.76
N LEU A 142 14.74 10.09 -6.76
CA LEU A 142 13.71 10.70 -7.56
C LEU A 142 14.08 10.58 -9.03
N LEU A 143 13.14 10.10 -9.84
CA LEU A 143 13.34 10.02 -11.27
C LEU A 143 13.36 11.45 -11.86
N PRO A 144 14.30 11.77 -12.78
CA PRO A 144 14.21 12.99 -13.56
C PRO A 144 12.88 13.10 -14.29
N GLU A 145 12.41 14.33 -14.56
CA GLU A 145 11.10 14.54 -15.21
C GLU A 145 10.95 13.82 -16.55
N ASP A 146 12.04 13.62 -17.28
CA ASP A 146 12.10 12.89 -18.55
C ASP A 146 12.05 11.36 -18.38
N GLN A 147 12.17 10.84 -17.15
CA GLN A 147 12.13 9.41 -16.81
C GLN A 147 10.95 9.03 -15.92
N LEU A 148 9.95 9.88 -15.78
CA LEU A 148 8.77 9.63 -14.94
C LEU A 148 7.92 8.44 -15.42
N LEU A 149 8.10 7.98 -16.65
CA LEU A 149 7.36 6.85 -17.21
C LEU A 149 8.12 5.54 -16.98
N MET A 150 7.91 4.93 -15.84
CA MET A 150 8.39 3.57 -15.58
C MET A 150 7.48 2.55 -16.29
N THR A 151 8.10 1.56 -16.92
CA THR A 151 7.37 0.40 -17.47
C THR A 151 6.87 -0.49 -16.34
N ARG A 152 5.70 -1.09 -16.53
CA ARG A 152 5.17 -2.09 -15.58
C ARG A 152 5.95 -3.39 -15.72
N ASN A 153 6.36 -3.94 -14.60
CA ASN A 153 6.90 -5.29 -14.52
C ASN A 153 5.78 -6.33 -14.65
N THR A 154 6.13 -7.57 -14.95
CA THR A 154 5.16 -8.66 -14.93
C THR A 154 4.72 -8.99 -13.51
N VAL A 155 3.57 -9.63 -13.37
CA VAL A 155 3.08 -10.12 -12.07
C VAL A 155 4.13 -11.05 -11.44
N GLU A 156 4.76 -11.95 -12.23
CA GLU A 156 5.81 -12.86 -11.75
C GLU A 156 7.02 -12.11 -11.20
N GLU A 157 7.52 -11.08 -11.91
CA GLU A 157 8.65 -10.27 -11.43
C GLU A 157 8.33 -9.57 -10.10
N VAL A 158 7.12 -9.04 -9.96
CA VAL A 158 6.71 -8.39 -8.71
C VAL A 158 6.64 -9.39 -7.55
N TYR A 159 6.07 -10.58 -7.77
CA TYR A 159 6.04 -11.62 -6.73
C TYR A 159 7.43 -12.15 -6.39
N ASN A 160 8.32 -12.26 -7.37
CA ASN A 160 9.72 -12.64 -7.11
C ASN A 160 10.40 -11.60 -6.20
N GLN A 161 10.22 -10.31 -6.48
CA GLN A 161 10.76 -9.25 -5.62
C GLN A 161 10.19 -9.30 -4.20
N ILE A 162 8.89 -9.58 -4.04
CA ILE A 162 8.27 -9.75 -2.71
C ILE A 162 8.94 -10.90 -1.95
N VAL A 163 9.17 -12.03 -2.62
CA VAL A 163 9.81 -13.20 -2.00
C VAL A 163 11.28 -12.91 -1.67
N ASP A 164 11.99 -12.20 -2.53
CA ASP A 164 13.39 -11.81 -2.30
C ASP A 164 13.50 -10.90 -1.08
N ASP A 165 12.64 -9.87 -0.95
CA ASP A 165 12.59 -8.99 0.21
C ASP A 165 12.30 -9.77 1.51
N LEU A 166 11.36 -10.73 1.47
CA LEU A 166 11.02 -11.54 2.64
C LEU A 166 12.14 -12.53 3.02
N ASN A 167 12.86 -13.08 2.05
CA ASN A 167 14.01 -13.95 2.31
C ASN A 167 15.16 -13.14 2.94
N GLU A 168 15.43 -11.96 2.43
CA GLU A 168 16.44 -11.07 2.95
C GLU A 168 16.08 -10.59 4.37
N LEU A 169 14.81 -10.25 4.62
CA LEU A 169 14.30 -9.92 5.96
C LEU A 169 14.65 -11.03 6.97
N ASN A 170 14.46 -12.31 6.61
CA ASN A 170 14.76 -13.43 7.51
C ASN A 170 16.23 -13.46 7.93
N VAL A 171 17.15 -13.08 7.05
CA VAL A 171 18.59 -12.99 7.40
C VAL A 171 18.82 -11.95 8.49
N TYR A 172 18.25 -10.76 8.34
CA TYR A 172 18.43 -9.65 9.29
C TYR A 172 17.66 -9.83 10.61
N SER A 173 16.58 -10.61 10.62
CA SER A 173 15.80 -10.88 11.83
C SER A 173 16.44 -11.92 12.76
N LEU A 174 17.44 -12.67 12.27
CA LEU A 174 18.16 -13.69 13.02
C LEU A 174 19.50 -13.20 13.59
N LEU A 175 19.93 -11.99 13.25
CA LEU A 175 21.18 -11.34 13.68
C LEU A 175 20.90 -10.31 14.77
#